data_17ab218b4a0bd890f4585efffc09d1c3
#
_entry.id   17ab218b4a0bd890f4585efffc09d1c3
#
_cell.length_a   1.000
_cell.length_b   1.000
_cell.length_c   1.000
_cell.angle_alpha   90.00
_cell.angle_beta   90.00
_cell.angle_gamma   90.00
#
_symmetry.space_group_name_H-M   'P 1'
#
loop_
_entity.id
_entity.type
_entity.pdbx_description
1 polymer ?
#
loop_
_entity_poly.entity_id
_entity_poly.type
_entity_poly.pdbx_seq_one_letter_code
_entity_poly.pdbx_strand_id
1 'polypeptide(L)'
;MIQFYKPNKKVTGTACSFSFNEVEGSFWVELVKQKSWDESKRLGRFHSDADKKVKIKFSRLEICDMIHALKSKSEFSAYHSNPKQVCQIKFAPF
;
A
#
# COMPACT_ATOMS: atom_id res chain seq x y z
N MET A 1 2.88 -11.44 -6.96
CA MET A 1 2.83 -10.44 -5.86
C MET A 1 4.19 -9.80 -5.67
N ILE A 2 4.22 -8.49 -5.56
CA ILE A 2 5.43 -7.71 -5.31
C ILE A 2 5.34 -7.11 -3.92
N GLN A 3 6.39 -7.24 -3.12
CA GLN A 3 6.39 -6.77 -1.74
C GLN A 3 7.60 -5.91 -1.44
N PHE A 4 7.38 -4.84 -0.69
CA PHE A 4 8.41 -3.93 -0.23
C PHE A 4 8.33 -3.79 1.29
N TYR A 5 9.46 -3.93 1.97
CA TYR A 5 9.54 -3.84 3.41
C TYR A 5 10.56 -2.77 3.80
N LYS A 6 10.15 -1.84 4.65
CA LYS A 6 11.03 -0.80 5.18
C LYS A 6 10.94 -0.75 6.70
N PRO A 7 11.52 -1.75 7.40
CA PRO A 7 11.57 -1.72 8.85
C PRO A 7 12.65 -0.76 9.36
N ASN A 8 12.51 -0.34 10.61
CA ASN A 8 13.54 0.49 11.26
C ASN A 8 13.52 0.24 12.77
N LYS A 9 14.55 0.74 13.46
CA LYS A 9 14.72 0.56 14.89
C LYS A 9 13.64 1.28 15.71
N LYS A 10 13.04 2.34 15.18
CA LYS A 10 12.02 3.12 15.87
C LYS A 10 10.63 2.51 15.79
N VAL A 11 10.48 1.39 15.10
CA VAL A 11 9.20 0.70 14.89
C VAL A 11 8.16 1.59 14.20
N THR A 12 8.63 2.46 13.29
CA THR A 12 7.79 3.31 12.47
C THR A 12 7.76 2.91 11.00
N GLY A 13 8.37 1.77 10.69
CA GLY A 13 8.45 1.28 9.32
C GLY A 13 7.11 0.79 8.78
N THR A 14 7.10 0.53 7.49
CA THR A 14 5.91 0.06 6.78
C THR A 14 6.27 -1.06 5.81
N ALA A 15 5.27 -1.86 5.47
CA ALA A 15 5.37 -2.83 4.38
C ALA A 15 4.24 -2.56 3.41
N CYS A 16 4.52 -2.78 2.14
CA CYS A 16 3.56 -2.56 1.06
C CYS A 16 3.63 -3.74 0.11
N SER A 17 2.47 -4.29 -0.25
CA SER A 17 2.40 -5.35 -1.24
C SER A 17 1.45 -4.98 -2.36
N PHE A 18 1.79 -5.42 -3.57
CA PHE A 18 1.02 -5.18 -4.78
C PHE A 18 0.63 -6.52 -5.39
N SER A 19 -0.62 -6.67 -5.77
CA SER A 19 -1.09 -7.87 -6.47
C SER A 19 -2.12 -7.49 -7.52
N PHE A 20 -2.15 -8.27 -8.60
CA PHE A 20 -3.06 -8.03 -9.71
C PHE A 20 -3.88 -9.30 -9.97
N ASN A 21 -5.20 -9.14 -10.05
CA ASN A 21 -6.12 -10.22 -10.40
C ASN A 21 -6.51 -10.06 -11.87
N GLU A 22 -5.97 -10.92 -12.73
CA GLU A 22 -6.20 -10.85 -14.17
C GLU A 22 -7.65 -11.14 -14.55
N VAL A 23 -8.32 -12.02 -13.81
CA VAL A 23 -9.71 -12.38 -14.09
C VAL A 23 -10.64 -11.20 -13.86
N GLU A 24 -10.50 -10.51 -12.74
CA GLU A 24 -11.32 -9.35 -12.41
C GLU A 24 -10.79 -8.06 -13.02
N GLY A 25 -9.53 -8.04 -13.44
CA GLY A 25 -8.88 -6.82 -13.90
C GLY A 25 -8.70 -5.82 -12.79
N SER A 26 -8.47 -6.28 -11.56
CA SER A 26 -8.31 -5.42 -10.40
C SER A 26 -6.88 -5.45 -9.87
N PHE A 27 -6.47 -4.33 -9.28
CA PHE A 27 -5.16 -4.15 -8.69
C PHE A 27 -5.32 -3.88 -7.20
N TRP A 28 -4.62 -4.65 -6.38
CA TRP A 28 -4.72 -4.55 -4.93
C TRP A 28 -3.43 -4.03 -4.34
N VAL A 29 -3.56 -3.09 -3.42
CA VAL A 29 -2.45 -2.57 -2.61
C VAL A 29 -2.76 -2.81 -1.16
N GLU A 30 -1.83 -3.42 -0.44
CA GLU A 30 -1.96 -3.66 0.99
C GLU A 30 -0.82 -2.97 1.73
N LEU A 31 -1.18 -2.16 2.71
CA LEU A 31 -0.24 -1.43 3.55
C LEU A 31 -0.37 -1.93 4.98
N VAL A 32 0.76 -2.14 5.63
CA VAL A 32 0.79 -2.60 7.02
C VAL A 32 1.92 -1.92 7.77
N LYS A 33 1.66 -1.61 9.06
CA LYS A 33 2.65 -0.97 9.92
C LYS A 33 3.54 -2.00 10.60
N GLN A 34 4.75 -1.60 10.91
CA GLN A 34 5.68 -2.41 11.66
C GLN A 34 5.17 -2.65 13.07
N LYS A 35 5.31 -3.90 13.54
CA LYS A 35 4.88 -4.30 14.87
C LYS A 35 6.01 -4.23 15.90
N SER A 36 7.21 -4.69 15.52
CA SER A 36 8.31 -4.81 16.45
C SER A 36 9.66 -4.78 15.73
N TRP A 37 10.72 -4.63 16.49
CA TRP A 37 12.10 -4.68 16.00
C TRP A 37 12.92 -5.60 16.92
N ASP A 38 13.67 -6.51 16.30
CA ASP A 38 14.60 -7.39 17.02
C ASP A 38 16.01 -6.86 16.79
N GLU A 39 16.58 -6.21 17.79
CA GLU A 39 17.90 -5.59 17.69
C GLU A 39 19.02 -6.60 17.47
N SER A 40 18.92 -7.79 18.08
CA SER A 40 19.97 -8.80 17.95
C SER A 40 20.03 -9.38 16.52
N LYS A 41 18.90 -9.51 15.86
CA LYS A 41 18.81 -10.03 14.51
C LYS A 41 18.67 -8.93 13.45
N ARG A 42 18.47 -7.67 13.89
CA ARG A 42 18.18 -6.55 13.03
C ARG A 42 17.00 -6.85 12.10
N LEU A 43 15.94 -7.36 12.67
CA LEU A 43 14.77 -7.81 11.93
C LEU A 43 13.51 -7.09 12.41
N GLY A 44 12.78 -6.49 11.47
CA GLY A 44 11.48 -5.91 11.75
C GLY A 44 10.37 -6.89 11.46
N ARG A 45 9.34 -6.88 12.29
CA ARG A 45 8.13 -7.67 12.08
C ARG A 45 6.95 -6.75 11.85
N PHE A 46 6.00 -7.19 11.05
CA PHE A 46 4.84 -6.40 10.67
C PHE A 46 3.56 -7.06 11.21
N HIS A 47 2.53 -6.24 11.42
CA HIS A 47 1.24 -6.73 11.87
C HIS A 47 0.63 -7.67 10.85
N SER A 48 0.06 -8.78 11.31
CA SER A 48 -0.63 -9.75 10.47
C SER A 48 -2.15 -9.66 10.60
N ASP A 49 -2.65 -8.91 11.60
CA ASP A 49 -4.08 -8.78 11.85
C ASP A 49 -4.76 -7.94 10.78
N ALA A 50 -5.91 -8.39 10.31
CA ALA A 50 -6.64 -7.70 9.24
C ALA A 50 -7.03 -6.27 9.60
N ASP A 51 -7.31 -5.99 10.87
CA ASP A 51 -7.68 -4.65 11.34
C ASP A 51 -6.47 -3.69 11.42
N LYS A 52 -5.25 -4.21 11.30
CA LYS A 52 -4.03 -3.42 11.28
C LYS A 52 -3.50 -3.19 9.87
N LYS A 53 -4.22 -3.64 8.86
CA LYS A 53 -3.83 -3.50 7.45
C LYS A 53 -4.79 -2.59 6.73
N VAL A 54 -4.25 -1.83 5.78
CA VAL A 54 -5.06 -1.05 4.85
C VAL A 54 -4.99 -1.75 3.50
N LYS A 55 -6.12 -2.23 3.01
CA LYS A 55 -6.20 -2.94 1.74
C LYS A 55 -7.07 -2.15 0.78
N ILE A 56 -6.52 -1.84 -0.38
CA ILE A 56 -7.15 -0.96 -1.36
C ILE A 56 -7.26 -1.69 -2.70
N LYS A 57 -8.45 -1.67 -3.28
CA LYS A 57 -8.70 -2.22 -4.61
C LYS A 57 -8.84 -1.07 -5.60
N PHE A 58 -8.03 -1.08 -6.64
CA PHE A 58 -8.09 -0.08 -7.70
C PHE A 58 -8.76 -0.64 -8.95
N SER A 59 -9.62 0.15 -9.56
CA SER A 59 -10.26 -0.19 -10.83
C SER A 59 -9.29 -0.01 -12.00
N ARG A 60 -9.70 -0.49 -13.18
CA ARG A 60 -8.89 -0.33 -14.40
C ARG A 60 -8.67 1.15 -14.73
N LEU A 61 -9.68 1.99 -14.56
CA LEU A 61 -9.56 3.42 -14.82
C LEU A 61 -8.56 4.05 -13.87
N GLU A 62 -8.61 3.70 -12.59
CA GLU A 62 -7.67 4.20 -11.61
C GLU A 62 -6.24 3.75 -11.93
N ILE A 63 -6.06 2.51 -12.39
CA ILE A 63 -4.76 2.00 -12.80
C ILE A 63 -4.20 2.82 -13.96
N CYS A 64 -5.03 3.14 -14.95
CA CYS A 64 -4.63 3.96 -16.07
C CYS A 64 -4.20 5.36 -15.63
N ASP A 65 -4.95 5.96 -14.71
CA ASP A 65 -4.61 7.27 -14.16
C ASP A 65 -3.29 7.22 -13.37
N MET A 66 -3.06 6.15 -12.62
CA MET A 66 -1.81 5.94 -11.88
C MET A 66 -0.62 5.85 -12.83
N ILE A 67 -0.76 5.08 -13.90
CA ILE A 67 0.30 4.92 -14.90
C ILE A 67 0.58 6.27 -15.58
N HIS A 68 -0.47 6.99 -15.95
CA HIS A 68 -0.33 8.32 -16.54
C HIS A 68 0.40 9.28 -15.60
N ALA A 69 0.01 9.30 -14.33
CA ALA A 69 0.65 10.15 -13.33
C ALA A 69 2.13 9.82 -13.17
N LEU A 70 2.49 8.53 -13.14
CA LEU A 70 3.88 8.09 -13.03
C LEU A 70 4.70 8.51 -14.25
N LYS A 71 4.15 8.37 -15.45
CA LYS A 71 4.86 8.74 -16.67
C LYS A 71 5.04 10.24 -16.84
N SER A 72 4.04 11.02 -16.44
CA SER A 72 4.07 12.49 -16.56
C SER A 72 4.68 13.17 -15.34
N LYS A 73 5.08 12.39 -14.32
CA LYS A 73 5.61 12.90 -13.05
C LYS A 73 4.64 13.86 -12.38
N SER A 74 3.35 13.56 -12.48
CA SER A 74 2.31 14.35 -11.85
C SER A 74 1.73 13.63 -10.65
N GLU A 75 0.84 14.31 -9.93
CA GLU A 75 0.22 13.77 -8.73
C GLU A 75 -1.00 12.91 -9.10
N PHE A 76 -1.18 11.82 -8.36
CA PHE A 76 -2.37 10.98 -8.43
C PHE A 76 -3.13 11.06 -7.11
N SER A 77 -4.45 11.17 -7.17
CA SER A 77 -5.27 11.06 -5.98
C SER A 77 -6.58 10.34 -6.31
N ALA A 78 -7.10 9.60 -5.33
CA ALA A 78 -8.35 8.88 -5.46
C ALA A 78 -9.05 8.79 -4.11
N TYR A 79 -10.37 8.68 -4.14
CA TYR A 79 -11.20 8.47 -2.96
C TYR A 79 -11.85 7.11 -3.04
N HIS A 80 -11.73 6.35 -1.95
CA HIS A 80 -12.43 5.10 -1.77
C HIS A 80 -13.26 5.17 -0.50
N SER A 81 -14.55 4.95 -0.61
CA SER A 81 -15.44 4.95 0.56
C SER A 81 -16.20 3.64 0.65
N ASN A 82 -16.42 3.19 1.87
CA ASN A 82 -17.26 2.03 2.17
C ASN A 82 -18.00 2.32 3.49
N PRO A 83 -18.96 1.47 3.91
CA PRO A 83 -19.71 1.73 5.14
C PRO A 83 -18.87 1.87 6.41
N LYS A 84 -17.64 1.37 6.40
CA LYS A 84 -16.77 1.39 7.58
C LYS A 84 -15.77 2.54 7.58
N GLN A 85 -15.33 3.01 6.41
CA GLN A 85 -14.31 4.04 6.35
C GLN A 85 -14.26 4.72 4.99
N VAL A 86 -13.69 5.92 4.98
CA VAL A 86 -13.37 6.67 3.77
C VAL A 86 -11.85 6.80 3.70
N CYS A 87 -11.27 6.42 2.56
CA CYS A 87 -9.83 6.51 2.34
C CYS A 87 -9.54 7.48 1.20
N GLN A 88 -8.60 8.38 1.43
CA GLN A 88 -8.01 9.17 0.37
C GLN A 88 -6.64 8.61 0.07
N ILE A 89 -6.41 8.28 -1.20
CA ILE A 89 -5.13 7.74 -1.66
C ILE A 89 -4.47 8.82 -2.51
N LYS A 90 -3.23 9.14 -2.19
CA LYS A 90 -2.50 10.18 -2.90
C LYS A 90 -1.04 9.79 -3.02
N PHE A 91 -0.47 9.94 -4.20
CA PHE A 91 0.97 9.90 -4.36
C PHE A 91 1.42 10.94 -5.39
N ALA A 92 2.65 11.40 -5.21
CA ALA A 92 3.21 12.46 -6.02
C ALA A 92 4.70 12.17 -6.27
N PRO A 93 5.31 12.78 -7.29
CA PRO A 93 6.75 12.66 -7.51
C PRO A 93 7.53 13.11 -6.30
N PHE A 94 8.58 12.40 -6.04
CA PHE A 94 9.46 12.69 -4.90
C PHE A 94 10.52 13.73 -5.29
#